data_512015d3f3f91deca4d8dd9198632994
#
_entry.id   512015d3f3f91deca4d8dd9198632994
#
_cell.length_a   1.000
_cell.length_b   1.000
_cell.length_c   1.000
_cell.angle_alpha   90.00
_cell.angle_beta   90.00
_cell.angle_gamma   90.00
#
_symmetry.space_group_name_H-M   'P 1'
#
loop_
_entity.id
_entity.type
_entity.pdbx_description
1 polymer ?
#
loop_
_entity_poly.entity_id
_entity_poly.type
_entity_poly.pdbx_seq_one_letter_code
_entity_poly.pdbx_strand_id
1 'polypeptide(L)'
;MIKRIASIGILVLIIVIGFIQKDELLHIIKEGGTLSIFISMLLVAICVFFPIIPFTVLAGIIGAVFGITHGAIISLTGAMVGTMAFFFLSRYGFRDFAREKLLKYPKVREYESFFNRNSFVAIITSRLIPVIPAPVVNTICGLSKVRWLTFFSASAIGKIPNILLLSYVGSSFSSNKLYSVGLYGIYIVIVFLINFVIVYRRMSKTSS
;
A
#
# COMPACT_ATOMS: atom_id res chain seq x y z
N MET A 1 -19.58 22.11 -9.69
CA MET A 1 -19.78 21.81 -8.27
C MET A 1 -20.53 20.49 -8.07
N ILE A 2 -21.68 20.28 -8.68
CA ILE A 2 -22.53 19.08 -8.52
C ILE A 2 -21.80 17.77 -8.84
N LYS A 3 -21.04 17.67 -9.93
CA LYS A 3 -20.26 16.46 -10.27
C LYS A 3 -19.21 16.09 -9.21
N ARG A 4 -18.62 17.07 -8.52
CA ARG A 4 -17.64 16.83 -7.43
C ARG A 4 -18.33 16.34 -6.16
N ILE A 5 -19.50 16.88 -5.84
CA ILE A 5 -20.31 16.46 -4.68
C ILE A 5 -20.82 15.03 -4.91
N ALA A 6 -21.29 14.72 -6.12
CA ALA A 6 -21.71 13.38 -6.50
C ALA A 6 -20.56 12.36 -6.41
N SER A 7 -19.35 12.71 -6.89
CA SER A 7 -18.17 11.83 -6.78
C SER A 7 -17.77 11.59 -5.32
N ILE A 8 -17.82 12.61 -4.48
CA ILE A 8 -17.55 12.47 -3.04
C ILE A 8 -18.63 11.61 -2.38
N GLY A 9 -19.90 11.81 -2.72
CA GLY A 9 -21.01 11.01 -2.20
C GLY A 9 -20.88 9.53 -2.56
N ILE A 10 -20.58 9.21 -3.82
CA ILE A 10 -20.31 7.83 -4.26
C ILE A 10 -19.12 7.22 -3.52
N LEU A 11 -18.08 7.99 -3.33
CA LEU A 11 -16.88 7.57 -2.61
C LEU A 11 -17.20 7.23 -1.15
N VAL A 12 -17.92 8.10 -0.45
CA VAL A 12 -18.37 7.87 0.92
C VAL A 12 -19.28 6.64 0.99
N LEU A 13 -20.19 6.49 0.03
CA LEU A 13 -21.10 5.33 -0.05
C LEU A 13 -20.33 4.02 -0.19
N ILE A 14 -19.31 3.95 -1.05
CA ILE A 14 -18.43 2.78 -1.21
C ILE A 14 -17.72 2.44 0.09
N ILE A 15 -17.19 3.45 0.79
CA ILE A 15 -16.51 3.24 2.08
C ILE A 15 -17.48 2.70 3.12
N VAL A 16 -18.68 3.29 3.22
CA VAL A 16 -19.70 2.89 4.18
C VAL A 16 -20.19 1.46 3.91
N ILE A 17 -20.50 1.14 2.65
CA ILE A 17 -20.90 -0.22 2.26
C ILE A 17 -19.78 -1.22 2.55
N GLY A 18 -18.52 -0.90 2.17
CA GLY A 18 -17.37 -1.75 2.45
C GLY A 18 -17.14 -1.96 3.94
N PHE A 19 -17.39 -0.95 4.76
CA PHE A 19 -17.26 -1.06 6.22
C PHE A 19 -18.39 -1.89 6.85
N ILE A 20 -19.62 -1.77 6.36
CA ILE A 20 -20.78 -2.55 6.83
C ILE A 20 -20.64 -4.02 6.43
N GLN A 21 -20.19 -4.31 5.22
CA GLN A 21 -20.08 -5.67 4.67
C GLN A 21 -18.71 -6.31 4.87
N LYS A 22 -17.81 -5.70 5.64
CA LYS A 22 -16.44 -6.21 5.82
C LYS A 22 -16.40 -7.64 6.35
N ASP A 23 -17.30 -7.99 7.27
CA ASP A 23 -17.32 -9.31 7.90
C ASP A 23 -17.82 -10.38 6.91
N GLU A 24 -18.79 -10.06 6.07
CA GLU A 24 -19.28 -10.91 5.00
C GLU A 24 -18.22 -11.12 3.91
N LEU A 25 -17.53 -10.06 3.49
CA LEU A 25 -16.41 -10.14 2.56
C LEU A 25 -15.27 -11.00 3.11
N LEU A 26 -14.94 -10.86 4.40
CA LEU A 26 -13.95 -11.70 5.06
C LEU A 26 -14.41 -13.15 5.18
N HIS A 27 -15.71 -13.41 5.36
CA HIS A 27 -16.26 -14.76 5.36
C HIS A 27 -16.08 -15.43 4.00
N ILE A 28 -16.42 -14.76 2.90
CA ILE A 28 -16.21 -15.24 1.53
C ILE A 28 -14.74 -15.56 1.26
N ILE A 29 -13.81 -14.73 1.76
CA ILE A 29 -12.37 -15.02 1.63
C ILE A 29 -12.00 -16.30 2.36
N LYS A 30 -12.55 -16.53 3.56
CA LYS A 30 -12.27 -17.72 4.38
C LYS A 30 -12.83 -19.03 3.79
N GLU A 31 -13.89 -18.96 3.01
CA GLU A 31 -14.45 -20.12 2.32
C GLU A 31 -13.50 -20.71 1.26
N GLY A 32 -12.59 -19.87 0.71
CA GLY A 32 -11.66 -20.28 -0.33
C GLY A 32 -12.32 -20.42 -1.70
N GLY A 33 -11.58 -20.98 -2.65
CA GLY A 33 -12.06 -21.18 -4.02
C GLY A 33 -11.81 -20.01 -4.98
N THR A 34 -12.20 -20.19 -6.24
CA THR A 34 -11.87 -19.25 -7.33
C THR A 34 -12.50 -17.86 -7.13
N LEU A 35 -13.76 -17.83 -6.71
CA LEU A 35 -14.47 -16.57 -6.44
C LEU A 35 -13.78 -15.77 -5.32
N SER A 36 -13.35 -16.47 -4.26
CA SER A 36 -12.63 -15.91 -3.13
C SER A 36 -11.30 -15.26 -3.55
N ILE A 37 -10.60 -15.82 -4.55
CA ILE A 37 -9.38 -15.24 -5.11
C ILE A 37 -9.66 -13.86 -5.73
N PHE A 38 -10.69 -13.77 -6.58
CA PHE A 38 -11.05 -12.49 -7.23
C PHE A 38 -11.52 -11.45 -6.22
N ILE A 39 -12.34 -11.84 -5.25
CA ILE A 39 -12.82 -10.95 -4.18
C ILE A 39 -11.64 -10.47 -3.33
N SER A 40 -10.69 -11.36 -3.01
CA SER A 40 -9.47 -11.00 -2.27
C SER A 40 -8.63 -9.96 -3.02
N MET A 41 -8.39 -10.16 -4.33
CA MET A 41 -7.66 -9.22 -5.16
C MET A 41 -8.37 -7.86 -5.23
N LEU A 42 -9.68 -7.87 -5.44
CA LEU A 42 -10.49 -6.66 -5.52
C LEU A 42 -10.50 -5.90 -4.19
N LEU A 43 -10.69 -6.60 -3.08
CA LEU A 43 -10.70 -6.00 -1.75
C LEU A 43 -9.33 -5.39 -1.40
N VAL A 44 -8.23 -6.10 -1.71
CA VAL A 44 -6.87 -5.55 -1.56
C VAL A 44 -6.69 -4.30 -2.42
N ALA A 45 -7.16 -4.30 -3.67
CA ALA A 45 -7.06 -3.14 -4.55
C ALA A 45 -7.85 -1.94 -4.02
N ILE A 46 -9.06 -2.16 -3.48
CA ILE A 46 -9.88 -1.12 -2.85
C ILE A 46 -9.19 -0.58 -1.59
N CYS A 47 -8.60 -1.43 -0.76
CA CYS A 47 -7.89 -1.02 0.46
C CYS A 47 -6.65 -0.14 0.19
N VAL A 48 -6.11 -0.13 -1.02
CA VAL A 48 -5.06 0.83 -1.42
C VAL A 48 -5.60 2.27 -1.46
N PHE A 49 -6.87 2.43 -1.85
CA PHE A 49 -7.55 3.75 -1.88
C PHE A 49 -8.12 4.10 -0.50
N PHE A 50 -8.79 3.14 0.09
CA PHE A 50 -9.55 3.29 1.33
C PHE A 50 -9.13 2.18 2.29
N PRO A 51 -8.33 2.48 3.32
CA PRO A 51 -7.88 1.47 4.28
C PRO A 51 -9.01 1.07 5.24
N ILE A 52 -10.08 0.47 4.71
CA ILE A 52 -11.23 -0.05 5.46
C ILE A 52 -10.75 -1.16 6.41
N ILE A 53 -9.88 -2.02 5.88
CA ILE A 53 -9.21 -3.07 6.64
C ILE A 53 -7.70 -2.81 6.52
N PRO A 54 -6.93 -2.87 7.64
CA PRO A 54 -5.49 -2.78 7.55
C PRO A 54 -4.93 -3.84 6.59
N PHE A 55 -4.09 -3.41 5.64
CA PHE A 55 -3.52 -4.29 4.63
C PHE A 55 -2.81 -5.52 5.23
N THR A 56 -2.16 -5.33 6.39
CA THR A 56 -1.48 -6.39 7.13
C THR A 56 -2.44 -7.51 7.56
N VAL A 57 -3.62 -7.14 8.05
CA VAL A 57 -4.67 -8.09 8.45
C VAL A 57 -5.20 -8.83 7.23
N LEU A 58 -5.52 -8.10 6.17
CA LEU A 58 -6.07 -8.67 4.93
C LEU A 58 -5.07 -9.63 4.26
N ALA A 59 -3.81 -9.23 4.10
CA ALA A 59 -2.77 -10.09 3.54
C ALA A 59 -2.48 -11.33 4.41
N GLY A 60 -2.57 -11.19 5.75
CA GLY A 60 -2.48 -12.29 6.69
C GLY A 60 -3.62 -13.29 6.52
N ILE A 61 -4.87 -12.83 6.42
CA ILE A 61 -6.04 -13.73 6.20
C ILE A 61 -5.93 -14.44 4.86
N ILE A 62 -5.55 -13.73 3.79
CA ILE A 62 -5.34 -14.32 2.47
C ILE A 62 -4.22 -15.37 2.53
N GLY A 63 -3.12 -15.10 3.26
CA GLY A 63 -2.06 -16.06 3.50
C GLY A 63 -2.51 -17.30 4.30
N ALA A 64 -3.38 -17.10 5.30
CA ALA A 64 -3.95 -18.21 6.08
C ALA A 64 -4.83 -19.13 5.24
N VAL A 65 -5.62 -18.58 4.30
CA VAL A 65 -6.56 -19.35 3.46
C VAL A 65 -5.85 -20.02 2.29
N PHE A 66 -5.00 -19.26 1.56
CA PHE A 66 -4.41 -19.73 0.31
C PHE A 66 -2.95 -20.20 0.44
N GLY A 67 -2.39 -20.14 1.64
CA GLY A 67 -0.99 -20.46 1.90
C GLY A 67 -0.02 -19.34 1.48
N ILE A 68 1.27 -19.60 1.65
CA ILE A 68 2.31 -18.59 1.49
C ILE A 68 2.38 -18.07 0.04
N THR A 69 2.56 -18.98 -0.91
CA THR A 69 2.82 -18.63 -2.31
C THR A 69 1.59 -18.02 -2.98
N HIS A 70 0.46 -18.71 -2.93
CA HIS A 70 -0.78 -18.20 -3.54
C HIS A 70 -1.28 -16.95 -2.84
N GLY A 71 -1.22 -16.93 -1.50
CA GLY A 71 -1.60 -15.74 -0.71
C GLY A 71 -0.74 -14.53 -1.05
N ALA A 72 0.57 -14.71 -1.23
CA ALA A 72 1.46 -13.63 -1.65
C ALA A 72 1.16 -13.15 -3.07
N ILE A 73 0.90 -14.05 -4.03
CA ILE A 73 0.56 -13.68 -5.40
C ILE A 73 -0.76 -12.92 -5.45
N ILE A 74 -1.80 -13.40 -4.78
CA ILE A 74 -3.12 -12.76 -4.70
C ILE A 74 -3.00 -11.35 -4.10
N SER A 75 -2.34 -11.25 -2.94
CA SER A 75 -2.16 -9.98 -2.24
C SER A 75 -1.30 -8.99 -3.04
N LEU A 76 -0.23 -9.47 -3.68
CA LEU A 76 0.64 -8.62 -4.51
C LEU A 76 -0.12 -8.13 -5.74
N THR A 77 -0.84 -9.01 -6.45
CA THR A 77 -1.60 -8.65 -7.64
C THR A 77 -2.67 -7.61 -7.30
N GLY A 78 -3.48 -7.84 -6.27
CA GLY A 78 -4.49 -6.88 -5.83
C GLY A 78 -3.87 -5.54 -5.41
N ALA A 79 -2.79 -5.57 -4.63
CA ALA A 79 -2.07 -4.37 -4.22
C ALA A 79 -1.47 -3.61 -5.40
N MET A 80 -0.97 -4.30 -6.43
CA MET A 80 -0.42 -3.66 -7.63
C MET A 80 -1.51 -3.07 -8.50
N VAL A 81 -2.64 -3.75 -8.69
CA VAL A 81 -3.81 -3.19 -9.41
C VAL A 81 -4.26 -1.90 -8.74
N GLY A 82 -4.50 -1.91 -7.42
CA GLY A 82 -4.89 -0.70 -6.69
C GLY A 82 -3.84 0.40 -6.74
N THR A 83 -2.56 0.07 -6.60
CA THR A 83 -1.45 1.03 -6.66
C THR A 83 -1.33 1.69 -8.03
N MET A 84 -1.48 0.92 -9.13
CA MET A 84 -1.43 1.45 -10.49
C MET A 84 -2.67 2.26 -10.83
N ALA A 85 -3.84 1.82 -10.40
CA ALA A 85 -5.08 2.60 -10.56
C ALA A 85 -4.97 3.94 -9.84
N PHE A 86 -4.43 3.97 -8.61
CA PHE A 86 -4.19 5.20 -7.85
C PHE A 86 -3.19 6.13 -8.55
N PHE A 87 -2.09 5.57 -9.07
CA PHE A 87 -1.09 6.31 -9.83
C PHE A 87 -1.68 6.95 -11.09
N PHE A 88 -2.45 6.19 -11.89
CA PHE A 88 -3.06 6.71 -13.10
C PHE A 88 -4.17 7.72 -12.81
N LEU A 89 -4.97 7.49 -11.78
CA LEU A 89 -5.97 8.45 -11.32
C LEU A 89 -5.32 9.78 -10.91
N SER A 90 -4.20 9.72 -10.19
CA SER A 90 -3.42 10.91 -9.83
C SER A 90 -2.82 11.60 -11.06
N ARG A 91 -2.36 10.81 -12.06
CA ARG A 91 -1.71 11.34 -13.27
C ARG A 91 -2.68 11.98 -14.25
N TYR A 92 -3.83 11.36 -14.47
CA TYR A 92 -4.78 11.78 -15.52
C TYR A 92 -6.08 12.36 -14.96
N GLY A 93 -6.51 11.91 -13.79
CA GLY A 93 -7.80 12.32 -13.22
C GLY A 93 -7.76 13.64 -12.46
N PHE A 94 -6.71 13.87 -11.66
CA PHE A 94 -6.65 15.01 -10.73
C PHE A 94 -5.37 15.85 -10.86
N ARG A 95 -4.63 15.70 -11.96
CA ARG A 95 -3.31 16.31 -12.12
C ARG A 95 -3.30 17.82 -11.88
N ASP A 96 -4.18 18.55 -12.54
CA ASP A 96 -4.18 20.01 -12.47
C ASP A 96 -4.61 20.50 -11.10
N PHE A 97 -5.66 19.91 -10.53
CA PHE A 97 -6.14 20.23 -9.19
C PHE A 97 -5.11 19.88 -8.10
N ALA A 98 -4.56 18.68 -8.18
CA ALA A 98 -3.60 18.21 -7.18
C ALA A 98 -2.28 19.00 -7.27
N ARG A 99 -1.82 19.32 -8.49
CA ARG A 99 -0.62 20.09 -8.70
C ARG A 99 -0.76 21.51 -8.18
N GLU A 100 -1.88 22.17 -8.43
CA GLU A 100 -2.16 23.51 -7.92
C GLU A 100 -2.20 23.56 -6.38
N LYS A 101 -2.80 22.56 -5.74
CA LYS A 101 -2.98 22.52 -4.27
C LYS A 101 -1.79 21.93 -3.53
N LEU A 102 -1.24 20.81 -4.01
CA LEU A 102 -0.23 20.04 -3.28
C LEU A 102 1.18 20.63 -3.45
N LEU A 103 1.53 21.13 -4.65
CA LEU A 103 2.86 21.70 -4.85
C LEU A 103 3.07 23.08 -4.18
N LYS A 104 2.02 23.64 -3.55
CA LYS A 104 2.17 24.82 -2.67
C LYS A 104 2.92 24.46 -1.37
N TYR A 105 2.89 23.19 -0.95
CA TYR A 105 3.56 22.76 0.28
C TYR A 105 5.04 22.43 0.02
N PRO A 106 5.99 23.06 0.76
CA PRO A 106 7.43 22.85 0.56
C PRO A 106 7.85 21.36 0.67
N LYS A 107 7.29 20.63 1.64
CA LYS A 107 7.56 19.20 1.82
C LYS A 107 7.16 18.36 0.60
N VAL A 108 6.06 18.69 -0.08
CA VAL A 108 5.62 17.97 -1.27
C VAL A 108 6.58 18.19 -2.43
N ARG A 109 7.11 19.40 -2.59
CA ARG A 109 8.15 19.71 -3.60
C ARG A 109 9.45 18.98 -3.32
N GLU A 110 9.85 18.88 -2.05
CA GLU A 110 11.04 18.12 -1.64
C GLU A 110 10.88 16.65 -2.02
N TYR A 111 9.73 16.02 -1.71
CA TYR A 111 9.44 14.65 -2.11
C TYR A 111 9.38 14.49 -3.63
N GLU A 112 8.73 15.40 -4.37
CA GLU A 112 8.72 15.37 -5.84
C GLU A 112 10.14 15.38 -6.40
N SER A 113 11.00 16.27 -5.91
CA SER A 113 12.41 16.35 -6.30
C SER A 113 13.15 15.03 -6.00
N PHE A 114 12.95 14.47 -4.82
CA PHE A 114 13.54 13.20 -4.41
C PHE A 114 13.14 12.04 -5.35
N PHE A 115 11.85 11.92 -5.68
CA PHE A 115 11.36 10.91 -6.62
C PHE A 115 11.80 11.15 -8.06
N ASN A 116 12.00 12.39 -8.49
CA ASN A 116 12.46 12.70 -9.83
C ASN A 116 13.96 12.42 -10.04
N ARG A 117 14.80 12.55 -8.99
CA ARG A 117 16.26 12.37 -9.08
C ARG A 117 16.65 10.91 -9.31
N ASN A 118 16.08 9.99 -8.57
CA ASN A 118 16.29 8.54 -8.71
C ASN A 118 15.02 7.78 -8.38
N SER A 119 14.06 7.79 -9.31
CA SER A 119 12.70 7.28 -9.12
C SER A 119 12.67 5.84 -8.62
N PHE A 120 13.49 4.96 -9.22
CA PHE A 120 13.46 3.53 -8.91
C PHE A 120 13.88 3.26 -7.46
N VAL A 121 15.03 3.80 -7.06
CA VAL A 121 15.55 3.62 -5.68
C VAL A 121 14.63 4.31 -4.67
N ALA A 122 14.18 5.53 -4.97
CA ALA A 122 13.31 6.28 -4.08
C ALA A 122 11.99 5.54 -3.82
N ILE A 123 11.39 4.92 -4.85
CA ILE A 123 10.16 4.16 -4.70
C ILE A 123 10.41 2.87 -3.91
N ILE A 124 11.42 2.07 -4.25
CA ILE A 124 11.75 0.85 -3.49
C ILE A 124 11.97 1.18 -2.02
N THR A 125 12.81 2.17 -1.73
CA THR A 125 13.10 2.59 -0.36
C THR A 125 11.83 2.99 0.38
N SER A 126 10.93 3.76 -0.24
CA SER A 126 9.68 4.16 0.37
C SER A 126 8.68 3.00 0.59
N ARG A 127 8.84 1.88 -0.12
CA ARG A 127 8.03 0.66 0.07
C ARG A 127 8.59 -0.25 1.15
N LEU A 128 9.92 -0.39 1.19
CA LEU A 128 10.62 -1.18 2.22
C LEU A 128 10.58 -0.49 3.58
N ILE A 129 10.74 0.83 3.58
CA ILE A 129 10.80 1.65 4.78
C ILE A 129 9.63 2.63 4.73
N PRO A 130 8.50 2.35 5.39
CA PRO A 130 7.25 3.12 5.26
C PRO A 130 7.30 4.46 6.04
N VAL A 131 8.31 5.30 5.75
CA VAL A 131 8.39 6.68 6.28
C VAL A 131 7.30 7.55 5.68
N ILE A 132 6.99 7.32 4.39
CA ILE A 132 5.97 8.08 3.65
C ILE A 132 4.76 7.16 3.42
N PRO A 133 3.55 7.58 3.79
CA PRO A 133 2.35 6.80 3.54
C PRO A 133 2.18 6.44 2.06
N ALA A 134 1.79 5.19 1.77
CA ALA A 134 1.66 4.70 0.40
C ALA A 134 0.78 5.57 -0.52
N PRO A 135 -0.37 6.12 -0.08
CA PRO A 135 -1.16 7.04 -0.90
C PRO A 135 -0.40 8.30 -1.31
N VAL A 136 0.44 8.83 -0.42
CA VAL A 136 1.27 10.01 -0.70
C VAL A 136 2.29 9.69 -1.77
N VAL A 137 3.00 8.55 -1.68
CA VAL A 137 3.94 8.09 -2.70
C VAL A 137 3.23 7.91 -4.05
N ASN A 138 2.06 7.26 -4.07
CA ASN A 138 1.28 7.03 -5.29
C ASN A 138 0.88 8.36 -5.95
N THR A 139 0.41 9.32 -5.15
CA THR A 139 0.03 10.66 -5.63
C THR A 139 1.23 11.41 -6.19
N ILE A 140 2.32 11.53 -5.43
CA ILE A 140 3.50 12.29 -5.84
C ILE A 140 4.12 11.69 -7.10
N CYS A 141 4.28 10.36 -7.17
CA CYS A 141 4.78 9.69 -8.36
C CYS A 141 3.83 9.86 -9.57
N GLY A 142 2.51 9.85 -9.35
CA GLY A 142 1.53 10.13 -10.38
C GLY A 142 1.63 11.55 -10.94
N LEU A 143 1.85 12.55 -10.09
CA LEU A 143 1.98 13.96 -10.48
C LEU A 143 3.37 14.30 -11.06
N SER A 144 4.40 13.52 -10.75
CA SER A 144 5.78 13.74 -11.14
C SER A 144 6.09 13.20 -12.55
N LYS A 145 7.36 13.35 -12.99
CA LYS A 145 7.85 12.82 -14.28
C LYS A 145 8.19 11.32 -14.25
N VAL A 146 7.91 10.62 -13.16
CA VAL A 146 8.20 9.20 -13.00
C VAL A 146 7.48 8.37 -14.06
N ARG A 147 8.21 7.51 -14.80
CA ARG A 147 7.61 6.62 -15.81
C ARG A 147 6.79 5.53 -15.12
N TRP A 148 5.65 5.18 -15.68
CA TRP A 148 4.76 4.18 -15.09
C TRP A 148 5.42 2.80 -14.92
N LEU A 149 6.27 2.38 -15.86
CA LEU A 149 7.04 1.14 -15.77
C LEU A 149 8.02 1.15 -14.59
N THR A 150 8.71 2.28 -14.38
CA THR A 150 9.60 2.44 -13.22
C THR A 150 8.82 2.40 -11.91
N PHE A 151 7.64 3.04 -11.88
CA PHE A 151 6.77 3.01 -10.71
C PHE A 151 6.22 1.59 -10.44
N PHE A 152 5.79 0.88 -11.49
CA PHE A 152 5.29 -0.50 -11.39
C PHE A 152 6.38 -1.43 -10.85
N SER A 153 7.54 -1.52 -11.54
CA SER A 153 8.61 -2.45 -11.18
C SER A 153 9.18 -2.17 -9.79
N ALA A 154 9.47 -0.91 -9.47
CA ALA A 154 9.96 -0.53 -8.16
C ALA A 154 8.94 -0.79 -7.04
N SER A 155 7.64 -0.53 -7.29
CA SER A 155 6.58 -0.81 -6.31
C SER A 155 6.37 -2.31 -6.11
N ALA A 156 6.42 -3.12 -7.17
CA ALA A 156 6.30 -4.57 -7.08
C ALA A 156 7.44 -5.16 -6.25
N ILE A 157 8.69 -4.86 -6.63
CA ILE A 157 9.88 -5.36 -5.91
C ILE A 157 9.87 -4.91 -4.45
N GLY A 158 9.54 -3.64 -4.18
CA GLY A 158 9.53 -3.10 -2.82
C GLY A 158 8.43 -3.67 -1.92
N LYS A 159 7.32 -4.17 -2.49
CA LYS A 159 6.23 -4.78 -1.72
C LYS A 159 6.43 -6.27 -1.43
N ILE A 160 7.19 -6.99 -2.27
CA ILE A 160 7.38 -8.45 -2.18
C ILE A 160 7.81 -8.90 -0.77
N PRO A 161 8.86 -8.35 -0.14
CA PRO A 161 9.32 -8.85 1.15
C PRO A 161 8.26 -8.77 2.24
N ASN A 162 7.55 -7.64 2.32
CA ASN A 162 6.49 -7.45 3.30
C ASN A 162 5.30 -8.38 3.05
N ILE A 163 4.88 -8.54 1.80
CA ILE A 163 3.73 -9.40 1.44
C ILE A 163 4.05 -10.87 1.70
N LEU A 164 5.25 -11.33 1.34
CA LEU A 164 5.69 -12.70 1.64
C LEU A 164 5.69 -12.97 3.14
N LEU A 165 6.22 -12.03 3.93
CA LEU A 165 6.21 -12.17 5.38
C LEU A 165 4.79 -12.24 5.94
N LEU A 166 3.88 -11.37 5.50
CA LEU A 166 2.50 -11.36 5.95
C LEU A 166 1.75 -12.64 5.57
N SER A 167 1.97 -13.14 4.35
CA SER A 167 1.40 -14.41 3.91
C SER A 167 1.95 -15.60 4.72
N TYR A 168 3.25 -15.58 5.03
CA TYR A 168 3.88 -16.59 5.89
C TYR A 168 3.30 -16.56 7.32
N VAL A 169 3.25 -15.38 7.93
CA VAL A 169 2.67 -15.17 9.27
C VAL A 169 1.21 -15.64 9.31
N GLY A 170 0.43 -15.30 8.29
CA GLY A 170 -0.96 -15.72 8.18
C GLY A 170 -1.11 -17.23 8.04
N SER A 171 -0.36 -17.86 7.15
CA SER A 171 -0.42 -19.31 6.94
C SER A 171 0.02 -20.11 8.16
N SER A 172 0.97 -19.59 8.94
CA SER A 172 1.49 -20.24 10.16
C SER A 172 0.67 -19.93 11.41
N PHE A 173 -0.28 -19.00 11.33
CA PHE A 173 -1.01 -18.51 12.50
C PHE A 173 -1.85 -19.59 13.18
N SER A 174 -2.44 -20.50 12.40
CA SER A 174 -3.24 -21.62 12.93
C SER A 174 -2.40 -22.67 13.65
N SER A 175 -1.17 -22.90 13.21
CA SER A 175 -0.27 -23.92 13.78
C SER A 175 0.48 -23.41 15.01
N ASN A 176 0.94 -22.15 14.99
CA ASN A 176 1.70 -21.58 16.11
C ASN A 176 1.52 -20.05 16.19
N LYS A 177 0.49 -19.63 16.92
CA LYS A 177 0.14 -18.21 17.09
C LYS A 177 1.28 -17.39 17.67
N LEU A 178 1.97 -17.90 18.70
CA LEU A 178 3.03 -17.18 19.39
C LEU A 178 4.23 -16.93 18.47
N TYR A 179 4.61 -17.93 17.68
CA TYR A 179 5.68 -17.83 16.70
C TYR A 179 5.36 -16.79 15.60
N SER A 180 4.13 -16.86 15.07
CA SER A 180 3.67 -15.92 14.01
C SER A 180 3.65 -14.48 14.48
N VAL A 181 3.13 -14.22 15.68
CA VAL A 181 3.11 -12.90 16.30
C VAL A 181 4.53 -12.42 16.62
N GLY A 182 5.38 -13.30 17.15
CA GLY A 182 6.77 -13.00 17.45
C GLY A 182 7.57 -12.61 16.21
N LEU A 183 7.44 -13.38 15.12
CA LEU A 183 8.11 -13.10 13.85
C LEU A 183 7.70 -11.74 13.27
N TYR A 184 6.40 -11.45 13.28
CA TYR A 184 5.90 -10.15 12.81
C TYR A 184 6.37 -8.99 13.71
N GLY A 185 6.40 -9.22 15.03
CA GLY A 185 6.94 -8.27 15.99
C GLY A 185 8.41 -7.94 15.72
N ILE A 186 9.24 -8.95 15.50
CA ILE A 186 10.66 -8.77 15.13
C ILE A 186 10.80 -7.96 13.85
N TYR A 187 10.00 -8.26 12.82
CA TYR A 187 10.01 -7.48 11.58
C TYR A 187 9.69 -6.01 11.82
N ILE A 188 8.65 -5.71 12.60
CA ILE A 188 8.28 -4.32 12.94
C ILE A 188 9.43 -3.62 13.66
N VAL A 189 10.08 -4.29 14.62
CA VAL A 189 11.22 -3.73 15.37
C VAL A 189 12.38 -3.43 14.41
N ILE A 190 12.71 -4.35 13.51
CA ILE A 190 13.79 -4.15 12.52
C ILE A 190 13.45 -2.94 11.61
N VAL A 191 12.25 -2.88 11.07
CA VAL A 191 11.80 -1.75 10.24
C VAL A 191 11.86 -0.44 11.01
N PHE A 192 11.45 -0.43 12.28
CA PHE A 192 11.51 0.75 13.14
C PHE A 192 12.95 1.19 13.41
N LEU A 193 13.85 0.26 13.72
CA LEU A 193 15.28 0.55 13.94
C LEU A 193 15.95 1.11 12.68
N ILE A 194 15.66 0.53 11.51
CA ILE A 194 16.18 1.05 10.23
C ILE A 194 15.68 2.48 10.00
N ASN A 195 14.39 2.74 10.22
CA ASN A 195 13.82 4.09 10.09
C ASN A 195 14.49 5.06 11.07
N PHE A 196 14.66 4.66 12.32
CA PHE A 196 15.31 5.49 13.35
C PHE A 196 16.74 5.87 12.95
N VAL A 197 17.53 4.90 12.50
CA VAL A 197 18.92 5.15 12.03
C VAL A 197 18.95 6.10 10.83
N ILE A 198 18.03 5.96 9.87
CA ILE A 198 17.97 6.83 8.69
C ILE A 198 17.63 8.27 9.10
N VAL A 199 16.62 8.43 9.95
CA VAL A 199 16.20 9.75 10.43
C VAL A 199 17.32 10.39 11.25
N TYR A 200 17.93 9.64 12.17
CA TYR A 200 19.06 10.12 12.99
C TYR A 200 20.25 10.60 12.16
N ARG A 201 20.68 9.82 11.16
CA ARG A 201 21.75 10.21 10.23
C ARG A 201 21.40 11.44 9.39
N ARG A 202 20.13 11.66 9.09
CA ARG A 202 19.68 12.84 8.34
C ARG A 202 19.72 14.10 9.20
N MET A 203 19.30 14.00 10.44
CA MET A 203 19.36 15.12 11.41
C MET A 203 20.80 15.53 11.72
N SER A 204 21.70 14.57 11.91
CA SER A 204 23.12 14.80 12.15
C SER A 204 23.84 15.54 11.02
N LYS A 205 23.41 15.32 9.75
CA LYS A 205 23.97 16.03 8.57
C LYS A 205 23.42 17.45 8.34
N THR A 206 22.35 17.82 9.01
CA THR A 206 21.75 19.17 8.88
C THR A 206 22.26 20.10 9.97
N SER A 207 22.96 19.57 10.99
CA SER A 207 23.51 20.29 12.14
C SER A 207 25.00 20.58 12.01
N SER A 208 25.63 20.16 10.93
CA SER A 208 27.01 20.48 10.54
C SER A 208 27.03 21.30 9.26
#